data_be111609b816b1cc24976277e6b73b9a
#
_entry.id   be111609b816b1cc24976277e6b73b9a
#
_cell.length_a   1.000
_cell.length_b   1.000
_cell.length_c   1.000
_cell.angle_alpha   90.00
_cell.angle_beta   90.00
_cell.angle_gamma   90.00
#
_symmetry.space_group_name_H-M   'P 1'
#
loop_
_entity.id
_entity.type
_entity.pdbx_description
1 polymer ?
#
loop_
_entity_poly.entity_id
_entity_poly.type
_entity_poly.pdbx_seq_one_letter_code
_entity_poly.pdbx_strand_id
1 'polypeptide(L)'
;MEVSEHGYAAGVQVPTTVASARAVDRFVTSAGAYTTGVLTAQQASDAPEGDGKCLQITVDTAETTFGATTTFQIRERTEGSNVADFDWLDGTTRYYVTTFTVDAADTWERKKLVIPPPVSGKTAAVSFWVKASIAGEYSLAVITIGNADANGFISLFWDLGQGSSFETADTEEWGTTAKLRKTGTVNLMSNSGATFKLTNVQFEEGPEHTEFERRPLALELALCQRYYQRFVGGGNGAFGNAFAASTTVGMAVIQLRQTMRAAPTVATDGIAGHYRFRGASASPPCTVPPSIVQAGVKIVTLTATVASGLVAGQAVVLEDNVSGAWIEFDAEL
;
A
#
# COMPACT_ATOMS: atom_id res chain seq x y z
N MET A 1 12.98 0.91 1.18
CA MET A 1 11.84 0.86 0.20
C MET A 1 12.40 0.48 -1.16
N GLU A 2 12.81 -0.78 -1.30
CA GLU A 2 13.54 -1.26 -2.50
C GLU A 2 12.68 -2.11 -3.43
N VAL A 3 11.54 -2.60 -2.99
CA VAL A 3 10.70 -3.51 -3.78
C VAL A 3 9.31 -2.93 -3.96
N SER A 4 8.92 -2.68 -5.19
CA SER A 4 7.54 -2.42 -5.57
C SER A 4 7.01 -3.59 -6.40
N GLU A 5 6.29 -4.50 -5.77
CA GLU A 5 5.60 -5.61 -6.44
C GLU A 5 4.44 -5.09 -7.32
N HIS A 6 3.88 -3.91 -6.99
CA HIS A 6 2.78 -3.28 -7.72
C HIS A 6 3.18 -2.59 -9.03
N GLY A 7 4.48 -2.47 -9.32
CA GLY A 7 4.96 -1.94 -10.60
C GLY A 7 4.73 -0.43 -10.83
N TYR A 8 4.53 0.35 -9.79
CA TYR A 8 4.23 1.79 -9.86
C TYR A 8 5.46 2.69 -10.13
N ALA A 9 6.41 2.22 -10.92
CA ALA A 9 7.56 3.05 -11.31
C ALA A 9 7.15 4.29 -12.15
N ALA A 10 5.97 4.27 -12.76
CA ALA A 10 5.50 5.29 -13.69
C ALA A 10 4.65 6.40 -13.06
N GLY A 11 4.44 6.38 -11.75
CA GLY A 11 3.54 7.33 -11.06
C GLY A 11 2.07 6.93 -11.14
N VAL A 12 1.40 6.93 -10.00
CA VAL A 12 -0.04 6.74 -9.90
C VAL A 12 -0.65 8.09 -9.61
N GLN A 13 -1.45 8.60 -10.53
CA GLN A 13 -2.29 9.75 -10.25
C GLN A 13 -3.44 9.30 -9.33
N VAL A 14 -3.67 10.07 -8.27
CA VAL A 14 -4.86 9.95 -7.45
C VAL A 14 -5.88 10.95 -8.00
N PRO A 15 -6.77 10.52 -8.91
CA PRO A 15 -7.76 11.39 -9.50
C PRO A 15 -8.86 11.72 -8.49
N THR A 16 -9.59 12.79 -8.77
CA THR A 16 -10.69 13.33 -7.94
C THR A 16 -11.82 12.34 -7.62
N THR A 17 -11.78 11.14 -8.16
CA THR A 17 -12.81 10.11 -7.97
C THR A 17 -12.36 8.90 -7.14
N VAL A 18 -11.09 8.82 -6.74
CA VAL A 18 -10.54 7.66 -6.00
C VAL A 18 -10.18 8.05 -4.58
N ALA A 19 -10.85 7.45 -3.61
CA ALA A 19 -10.64 7.76 -2.19
C ALA A 19 -9.25 7.34 -1.66
N SER A 20 -8.60 6.37 -2.30
CA SER A 20 -7.23 5.97 -1.95
C SER A 20 -6.57 5.25 -3.11
N ALA A 21 -5.26 5.41 -3.27
CA ALA A 21 -4.45 4.66 -4.21
C ALA A 21 -3.14 4.24 -3.55
N ARG A 22 -2.68 3.04 -3.83
CA ARG A 22 -1.35 2.59 -3.41
C ARG A 22 -0.30 3.22 -4.30
N ALA A 23 0.59 3.97 -3.71
CA ALA A 23 1.63 4.68 -4.43
C ALA A 23 2.93 3.88 -4.54
N VAL A 24 3.29 3.22 -3.47
CA VAL A 24 4.48 2.37 -3.32
C VAL A 24 4.13 1.38 -2.21
N ASP A 25 4.68 0.16 -2.26
CA ASP A 25 4.40 -0.85 -1.25
C ASP A 25 4.44 -0.29 0.17
N ARG A 26 3.44 -0.63 0.99
CA ARG A 26 3.16 -0.14 2.35
C ARG A 26 2.61 1.29 2.44
N PHE A 27 2.78 2.15 1.42
CA PHE A 27 2.27 3.51 1.45
C PHE A 27 1.02 3.68 0.61
N VAL A 28 -0.03 4.20 1.21
CA VAL A 28 -1.28 4.55 0.56
C VAL A 28 -1.41 6.07 0.57
N THR A 29 -1.61 6.66 -0.59
CA THR A 29 -2.09 8.04 -0.68
C THR A 29 -3.60 8.00 -0.62
N SER A 30 -4.19 8.83 0.21
CA SER A 30 -5.64 8.99 0.26
C SER A 30 -6.04 10.44 0.16
N ALA A 31 -7.14 10.67 -0.52
CA ALA A 31 -7.75 11.97 -0.68
C ALA A 31 -9.27 11.83 -0.51
N GLY A 32 -9.92 12.82 0.08
CA GLY A 32 -11.36 12.81 0.28
C GLY A 32 -11.95 14.22 0.32
N ALA A 33 -13.19 14.35 -0.16
CA ALA A 33 -13.96 15.57 -0.12
C ALA A 33 -13.24 16.82 -0.71
N TYR A 34 -12.53 16.63 -1.81
CA TYR A 34 -11.81 17.69 -2.53
C TYR A 34 -12.53 18.06 -3.84
N THR A 35 -12.15 19.18 -4.45
CA THR A 35 -12.80 19.70 -5.65
C THR A 35 -11.90 19.78 -6.87
N THR A 36 -10.64 20.17 -6.70
CA THR A 36 -9.71 20.43 -7.80
C THR A 36 -8.36 19.77 -7.66
N GLY A 37 -7.96 19.42 -6.42
CA GLY A 37 -6.63 18.92 -6.12
C GLY A 37 -6.32 17.60 -6.81
N VAL A 38 -5.17 17.53 -7.47
CA VAL A 38 -4.63 16.30 -8.08
C VAL A 38 -3.19 16.13 -7.62
N LEU A 39 -2.84 14.91 -7.18
CA LEU A 39 -1.47 14.56 -6.87
C LEU A 39 -1.04 13.30 -7.61
N THR A 40 0.24 13.23 -7.92
CA THR A 40 0.90 12.00 -8.41
C THR A 40 1.81 11.45 -7.33
N ALA A 41 1.68 10.15 -7.07
CA ALA A 41 2.54 9.41 -6.18
C ALA A 41 3.37 8.40 -6.97
N GLN A 42 4.69 8.39 -6.79
CA GLN A 42 5.59 7.51 -7.53
C GLN A 42 6.82 7.10 -6.69
N GLN A 43 7.49 6.03 -7.12
CA GLN A 43 8.81 5.73 -6.63
C GLN A 43 9.84 6.57 -7.40
N ALA A 44 10.68 7.32 -6.69
CA ALA A 44 11.75 8.12 -7.26
C ALA A 44 13.13 7.59 -6.86
N SER A 45 14.15 7.90 -7.68
CA SER A 45 15.54 7.50 -7.46
C SER A 45 16.37 8.62 -6.83
N ASP A 46 15.79 9.37 -5.90
CA ASP A 46 16.43 10.47 -5.18
C ASP A 46 16.24 10.22 -3.68
N ALA A 47 17.05 9.37 -3.10
CA ALA A 47 17.04 9.07 -1.68
C ALA A 47 18.38 9.47 -1.04
N PRO A 48 18.41 9.80 0.25
CA PRO A 48 19.66 10.08 0.96
C PRO A 48 20.52 8.82 1.05
N GLU A 49 21.81 9.01 1.24
CA GLU A 49 22.77 7.93 1.55
C GLU A 49 22.88 6.78 0.52
N GLY A 50 22.60 7.04 -0.76
CA GLY A 50 22.84 6.10 -1.85
C GLY A 50 21.84 4.95 -1.97
N ASP A 51 20.76 4.94 -1.23
CA ASP A 51 19.72 3.88 -1.27
C ASP A 51 18.81 3.95 -2.49
N GLY A 52 18.93 4.99 -3.23
CA GLY A 52 18.35 5.11 -4.54
C GLY A 52 16.83 5.27 -4.61
N LYS A 53 16.03 4.91 -3.62
CA LYS A 53 14.57 4.86 -3.75
C LYS A 53 13.84 5.59 -2.61
N CYS A 54 12.85 6.41 -2.99
CA CYS A 54 11.93 7.08 -2.06
C CYS A 54 10.53 7.12 -2.64
N LEU A 55 9.53 7.30 -1.79
CA LEU A 55 8.21 7.75 -2.21
C LEU A 55 8.30 9.24 -2.56
N GLN A 56 7.83 9.63 -3.71
CA GLN A 56 7.66 11.03 -4.10
C GLN A 56 6.18 11.31 -4.37
N ILE A 57 5.68 12.36 -3.73
CA ILE A 57 4.40 12.99 -4.05
C ILE A 57 4.68 14.27 -4.80
N THR A 58 3.93 14.51 -5.87
CA THR A 58 3.92 15.77 -6.62
C THR A 58 2.50 16.29 -6.67
N VAL A 59 2.30 17.55 -6.35
CA VAL A 59 1.02 18.24 -6.50
C VAL A 59 0.90 18.70 -7.95
N ASP A 60 0.14 17.99 -8.75
CA ASP A 60 -0.08 18.35 -10.17
C ASP A 60 -1.01 19.54 -10.30
N THR A 61 -2.10 19.54 -9.54
CA THR A 61 -3.05 20.62 -9.47
C THR A 61 -3.34 20.95 -8.01
N ALA A 62 -3.22 22.21 -7.64
CA ALA A 62 -3.48 22.65 -6.28
C ALA A 62 -4.98 22.53 -5.93
N GLU A 63 -5.26 22.15 -4.68
CA GLU A 63 -6.60 22.32 -4.11
C GLU A 63 -6.79 23.77 -3.70
N THR A 64 -7.76 24.43 -4.29
CA THR A 64 -8.03 25.86 -4.05
C THR A 64 -9.11 26.09 -3.00
N THR A 65 -9.89 25.05 -2.68
CA THR A 65 -11.02 25.18 -1.75
C THR A 65 -11.03 24.00 -0.77
N PHE A 66 -10.40 24.18 0.39
CA PHE A 66 -10.44 23.20 1.44
C PHE A 66 -11.79 23.25 2.17
N GLY A 67 -12.67 22.31 1.84
CA GLY A 67 -13.86 22.05 2.62
C GLY A 67 -13.50 21.49 4.01
N ALA A 68 -14.43 21.54 4.95
CA ALA A 68 -14.18 21.09 6.33
C ALA A 68 -13.66 19.65 6.43
N THR A 69 -14.06 18.78 5.52
CA THR A 69 -13.72 17.34 5.47
C THR A 69 -12.72 16.98 4.37
N THR A 70 -12.11 17.96 3.71
CA THR A 70 -11.05 17.71 2.72
C THR A 70 -9.86 17.02 3.36
N THR A 71 -9.30 15.98 2.71
CA THR A 71 -8.11 15.27 3.19
C THR A 71 -7.17 14.93 2.05
N PHE A 72 -5.88 15.20 2.24
CA PHE A 72 -4.78 14.69 1.42
C PHE A 72 -3.66 14.21 2.33
N GLN A 73 -3.27 12.96 2.21
CA GLN A 73 -2.32 12.36 3.15
C GLN A 73 -1.57 11.17 2.56
N ILE A 74 -0.39 10.90 3.11
CA ILE A 74 0.31 9.62 2.98
C ILE A 74 0.01 8.81 4.23
N ARG A 75 -0.32 7.55 4.06
CA ARG A 75 -0.58 6.63 5.17
C ARG A 75 0.33 5.42 5.06
N GLU A 76 1.00 5.09 6.15
CA GLU A 76 1.59 3.77 6.39
C GLU A 76 0.82 3.07 7.51
N ARG A 77 0.64 1.76 7.38
CA ARG A 77 -0.14 0.96 8.32
C ARG A 77 0.71 -0.19 8.84
N THR A 78 0.72 -0.34 10.16
CA THR A 78 1.27 -1.54 10.81
C THR A 78 0.14 -2.53 11.08
N GLU A 79 0.43 -3.82 11.00
CA GLU A 79 -0.59 -4.85 11.18
C GLU A 79 -0.51 -5.58 12.52
N GLY A 80 -1.64 -6.19 12.87
CA GLY A 80 -2.03 -6.74 14.16
C GLY A 80 -1.01 -7.54 14.98
N SER A 81 -0.15 -8.37 14.38
CA SER A 81 0.83 -9.13 15.15
C SER A 81 1.97 -8.28 15.75
N ASN A 82 2.29 -7.16 15.11
CA ASN A 82 3.34 -6.24 15.58
C ASN A 82 2.78 -5.19 16.55
N VAL A 83 1.47 -5.02 16.56
CA VAL A 83 0.77 -4.02 17.39
C VAL A 83 0.53 -4.54 18.80
N ALA A 84 0.40 -5.86 18.98
CA ALA A 84 0.25 -6.49 20.28
C ALA A 84 1.44 -6.21 21.21
N ASP A 85 2.64 -6.03 20.64
CA ASP A 85 3.86 -5.76 21.41
C ASP A 85 3.86 -4.37 22.06
N PHE A 86 3.08 -3.42 21.53
CA PHE A 86 3.00 -2.04 22.05
C PHE A 86 1.99 -1.86 23.18
N ASP A 87 1.02 -2.77 23.32
CA ASP A 87 -0.05 -2.68 24.31
C ASP A 87 -0.92 -1.39 24.16
N TRP A 88 -1.07 -0.92 22.93
CA TRP A 88 -1.74 0.34 22.60
C TRP A 88 -3.21 0.21 22.25
N LEU A 89 -3.69 -1.02 22.04
CA LEU A 89 -5.04 -1.27 21.57
C LEU A 89 -5.97 -1.66 22.72
N ASP A 90 -6.88 -0.78 23.07
CA ASP A 90 -7.90 -0.99 24.09
C ASP A 90 -9.34 -1.09 23.52
N GLY A 91 -9.46 -1.30 22.21
CA GLY A 91 -10.74 -1.29 21.51
C GLY A 91 -11.25 0.10 21.11
N THR A 92 -10.54 1.15 21.48
CA THR A 92 -10.92 2.53 21.17
C THR A 92 -10.04 3.10 20.06
N THR A 93 -10.64 3.73 19.05
CA THR A 93 -9.88 4.50 18.07
C THR A 93 -9.38 5.79 18.69
N ARG A 94 -8.06 6.00 18.65
CA ARG A 94 -7.41 7.18 19.20
C ARG A 94 -6.53 7.85 18.18
N TYR A 95 -6.37 9.16 18.32
CA TYR A 95 -5.62 10.04 17.43
C TYR A 95 -4.60 10.82 18.25
N TYR A 96 -3.37 10.86 17.76
CA TYR A 96 -2.29 11.64 18.31
C TYR A 96 -1.66 12.48 17.19
N VAL A 97 -1.57 13.77 17.36
CA VAL A 97 -0.98 14.68 16.38
C VAL A 97 0.32 15.25 16.96
N THR A 98 1.39 15.09 16.20
CA THR A 98 2.67 15.76 16.49
C THR A 98 3.17 16.46 15.24
N THR A 99 4.24 17.23 15.37
CA THR A 99 4.80 17.99 14.25
C THR A 99 6.29 17.75 14.08
N PHE A 100 6.77 18.04 12.89
CA PHE A 100 8.19 18.10 12.55
C PHE A 100 8.43 19.26 11.59
N THR A 101 9.61 19.86 11.67
CA THR A 101 9.97 20.98 10.79
C THR A 101 10.87 20.49 9.67
N VAL A 102 10.59 20.89 8.43
CA VAL A 102 11.52 20.85 7.31
C VAL A 102 12.23 22.19 7.29
N ASP A 103 13.52 22.20 7.64
CA ASP A 103 14.28 23.43 7.88
C ASP A 103 14.68 24.10 6.57
N ALA A 104 15.01 23.29 5.55
CA ALA A 104 15.40 23.80 4.24
C ALA A 104 14.64 23.07 3.12
N ALA A 105 14.04 23.84 2.22
CA ALA A 105 13.39 23.32 1.03
C ALA A 105 14.37 22.48 0.19
N ASP A 106 13.86 21.41 -0.43
CA ASP A 106 14.60 20.52 -1.33
C ASP A 106 15.88 19.89 -0.73
N THR A 107 15.93 19.80 0.60
CA THR A 107 17.04 19.16 1.33
C THR A 107 16.54 17.94 2.08
N TRP A 108 17.31 16.85 2.05
CA TRP A 108 17.00 15.66 2.83
C TRP A 108 17.34 15.87 4.30
N GLU A 109 16.37 15.62 5.16
CA GLU A 109 16.49 15.75 6.61
C GLU A 109 15.97 14.49 7.30
N ARG A 110 16.70 14.02 8.31
CA ARG A 110 16.22 12.91 9.17
C ARG A 110 15.41 13.48 10.32
N LYS A 111 14.20 13.00 10.48
CA LYS A 111 13.32 13.37 11.60
C LYS A 111 13.18 12.19 12.55
N LYS A 112 13.06 12.52 13.82
CA LYS A 112 12.95 11.58 14.94
C LYS A 112 11.90 12.10 15.90
N LEU A 113 10.89 11.30 16.17
CA LEU A 113 9.73 11.65 17.00
C LEU A 113 9.50 10.55 18.02
N VAL A 114 9.16 10.93 19.24
CA VAL A 114 8.78 10.02 20.32
C VAL A 114 7.28 10.10 20.52
N ILE A 115 6.61 8.96 20.48
CA ILE A 115 5.16 8.86 20.61
C ILE A 115 4.85 8.17 21.93
N PRO A 116 4.22 8.84 22.89
CA PRO A 116 3.81 8.22 24.15
C PRO A 116 2.67 7.22 23.91
N PRO A 117 2.46 6.25 24.79
CA PRO A 117 1.33 5.33 24.67
C PRO A 117 -0.01 6.05 24.87
N PRO A 118 -1.11 5.58 24.20
CA PRO A 118 -2.42 6.24 24.29
C PRO A 118 -3.10 6.10 25.65
N VAL A 119 -2.86 5.03 26.36
CA VAL A 119 -3.45 4.76 27.70
C VAL A 119 -2.38 4.19 28.61
N SER A 120 -1.84 3.06 28.23
CA SER A 120 -0.77 2.34 28.90
C SER A 120 0.06 1.65 27.82
N GLY A 121 1.13 1.03 28.21
CA GLY A 121 2.00 0.32 27.28
C GLY A 121 3.33 1.05 27.07
N LYS A 122 3.97 0.71 25.96
CA LYS A 122 5.33 1.15 25.69
C LYS A 122 5.34 2.39 24.82
N THR A 123 6.30 3.29 25.07
CA THR A 123 6.59 4.41 24.17
C THR A 123 7.07 3.88 22.83
N ALA A 124 6.76 4.56 21.74
CA ALA A 124 7.30 4.27 20.42
C ALA A 124 8.21 5.40 19.92
N ALA A 125 9.14 5.01 19.07
CA ALA A 125 9.99 5.94 18.33
C ALA A 125 9.66 5.84 16.83
N VAL A 126 9.51 6.99 16.18
CA VAL A 126 9.33 7.11 14.73
C VAL A 126 10.49 7.86 14.13
N SER A 127 11.19 7.27 13.19
CA SER A 127 12.23 7.98 12.43
C SER A 127 12.01 7.83 10.93
N PHE A 128 12.34 8.87 10.18
CA PHE A 128 12.24 8.88 8.72
C PHE A 128 13.11 9.96 8.10
N TRP A 129 13.41 9.80 6.83
CA TRP A 129 13.99 10.85 6.02
C TRP A 129 12.88 11.53 5.21
N VAL A 130 12.90 12.86 5.20
CA VAL A 130 11.96 13.69 4.48
C VAL A 130 12.69 14.75 3.66
N LYS A 131 12.13 15.07 2.48
CA LYS A 131 12.54 16.18 1.65
C LYS A 131 11.28 16.80 1.06
N ALA A 132 11.06 18.07 1.31
CA ALA A 132 9.92 18.80 0.77
C ALA A 132 10.36 20.06 0.03
N SER A 133 9.64 20.45 -0.99
CA SER A 133 9.91 21.69 -1.75
C SER A 133 9.52 22.96 -1.00
N ILE A 134 8.78 22.81 0.10
CA ILE A 134 8.35 23.92 0.95
C ILE A 134 8.90 23.67 2.36
N ALA A 135 9.73 24.61 2.84
CA ALA A 135 10.20 24.58 4.24
C ALA A 135 9.06 24.99 5.19
N GLY A 136 9.06 24.45 6.39
CA GLY A 136 8.07 24.78 7.41
C GLY A 136 7.69 23.59 8.29
N GLU A 137 6.72 23.82 9.16
CA GLU A 137 6.19 22.80 10.07
C GLU A 137 5.15 21.94 9.36
N TYR A 138 5.28 20.61 9.49
CA TYR A 138 4.37 19.60 8.96
C TYR A 138 3.79 18.78 10.10
N SER A 139 2.64 18.16 9.87
CA SER A 139 2.00 17.27 10.85
C SER A 139 2.21 15.81 10.53
N LEU A 140 2.46 15.03 11.58
CA LEU A 140 2.36 13.58 11.61
C LEU A 140 1.24 13.21 12.58
N ALA A 141 0.25 12.46 12.13
CA ALA A 141 -0.73 11.85 13.01
C ALA A 141 -0.47 10.36 13.18
N VAL A 142 -0.67 9.88 14.41
CA VAL A 142 -0.65 8.45 14.74
C VAL A 142 -2.05 8.06 15.16
N ILE A 143 -2.57 7.01 14.54
CA ILE A 143 -3.92 6.53 14.81
C ILE A 143 -3.85 5.08 15.25
N THR A 144 -4.45 4.78 16.39
CA THR A 144 -4.75 3.41 16.80
C THR A 144 -6.17 3.09 16.41
N ILE A 145 -6.38 2.04 15.63
CA ILE A 145 -7.72 1.62 15.21
C ILE A 145 -7.89 0.17 15.60
N GLY A 146 -9.01 -0.12 16.21
CA GLY A 146 -9.45 -1.45 16.29
C GLY A 146 -9.67 -2.01 17.65
N ASN A 147 -10.00 -3.25 17.60
CA ASN A 147 -10.33 -4.09 18.71
C ASN A 147 -9.06 -4.55 19.42
N ALA A 148 -9.20 -4.91 20.69
CA ALA A 148 -8.14 -5.61 21.43
C ALA A 148 -7.83 -7.01 20.86
N ASP A 149 -8.44 -7.39 19.75
CA ASP A 149 -8.19 -8.63 19.02
C ASP A 149 -7.21 -8.42 17.84
N ALA A 150 -6.91 -9.50 17.12
CA ALA A 150 -5.92 -9.55 16.06
C ALA A 150 -6.17 -8.61 14.84
N ASN A 151 -7.23 -7.83 14.84
CA ASN A 151 -7.62 -6.94 13.73
C ASN A 151 -7.29 -5.46 13.97
N GLY A 152 -6.71 -5.12 15.12
CA GLY A 152 -6.26 -3.77 15.39
C GLY A 152 -5.00 -3.39 14.62
N PHE A 153 -4.82 -2.10 14.36
CA PHE A 153 -3.61 -1.60 13.72
C PHE A 153 -3.25 -0.19 14.18
N ILE A 154 -1.98 0.16 14.00
CA ILE A 154 -1.47 1.52 14.14
C ILE A 154 -1.22 2.06 12.73
N SER A 155 -1.60 3.30 12.47
CA SER A 155 -1.32 3.98 11.21
C SER A 155 -0.58 5.28 11.46
N LEU A 156 0.41 5.56 10.62
CA LEU A 156 1.11 6.83 10.54
C LEU A 156 0.56 7.62 9.36
N PHE A 157 0.24 8.89 9.57
CA PHE A 157 -0.30 9.79 8.56
C PHE A 157 0.54 11.04 8.44
N TRP A 158 1.20 11.24 7.31
CA TRP A 158 1.83 12.51 6.96
C TRP A 158 0.79 13.39 6.27
N ASP A 159 0.52 14.54 6.87
CA ASP A 159 -0.41 15.52 6.32
C ASP A 159 0.16 16.20 5.09
N LEU A 160 -0.63 16.23 4.01
CA LEU A 160 -0.35 16.99 2.79
C LEU A 160 -1.34 18.14 2.58
N GLY A 161 -2.44 18.13 3.33
CA GLY A 161 -3.50 19.15 3.30
C GLY A 161 -4.81 18.61 3.85
N GLN A 162 -5.33 19.26 4.89
CA GLN A 162 -6.56 18.84 5.58
C GLN A 162 -7.52 20.01 5.74
N GLY A 163 -8.80 19.70 5.78
CA GLY A 163 -9.87 20.64 6.13
C GLY A 163 -10.01 20.83 7.64
N SER A 164 -10.73 21.87 8.03
CA SER A 164 -10.84 22.31 9.43
C SER A 164 -11.41 21.29 10.41
N SER A 165 -12.19 20.29 9.97
CA SER A 165 -12.69 19.22 10.84
C SER A 165 -11.58 18.36 11.42
N PHE A 166 -10.45 18.24 10.72
CA PHE A 166 -9.31 17.43 11.12
C PHE A 166 -8.17 18.23 11.77
N GLU A 167 -8.35 19.55 11.91
CA GLU A 167 -7.37 20.41 12.57
C GLU A 167 -7.52 20.42 14.08
N THR A 168 -6.39 20.55 14.77
CA THR A 168 -6.33 20.80 16.22
C THR A 168 -5.30 21.89 16.54
N ALA A 169 -5.57 22.68 17.56
CA ALA A 169 -4.57 23.56 18.15
C ALA A 169 -3.65 22.77 19.10
N ASP A 170 -4.18 21.72 19.71
CA ASP A 170 -3.48 20.91 20.69
C ASP A 170 -2.72 19.77 19.97
N THR A 171 -1.47 19.61 20.31
CA THR A 171 -0.58 18.55 19.81
C THR A 171 -0.01 17.77 20.99
N GLU A 172 0.47 16.55 20.68
CA GLU A 172 1.13 15.67 21.67
C GLU A 172 0.21 15.12 22.78
N GLU A 173 -1.11 15.14 22.50
CA GLU A 173 -2.10 14.51 23.37
C GLU A 173 -2.96 13.53 22.57
N TRP A 174 -3.28 12.39 23.19
CA TRP A 174 -4.17 11.39 22.62
C TRP A 174 -5.64 11.79 22.81
N GLY A 175 -6.39 11.80 21.73
CA GLY A 175 -7.84 12.09 21.73
C GLY A 175 -8.64 11.02 20.98
N THR A 176 -9.96 11.03 21.17
CA THR A 176 -10.90 10.14 20.45
C THR A 176 -11.58 10.84 19.27
N THR A 177 -11.40 12.15 19.12
CA THR A 177 -11.88 12.91 17.96
C THR A 177 -10.85 12.83 16.84
N ALA A 178 -11.31 12.58 15.62
CA ALA A 178 -10.45 12.50 14.44
C ALA A 178 -9.74 13.82 14.18
N LYS A 179 -8.48 13.87 14.59
CA LYS A 179 -7.55 15.00 14.35
C LYS A 179 -6.31 14.47 13.67
N LEU A 180 -5.90 15.10 12.57
CA LEU A 180 -4.83 14.62 11.69
C LEU A 180 -3.77 15.70 11.45
N ARG A 181 -4.04 16.94 11.84
CA ARG A 181 -3.21 18.10 11.53
C ARG A 181 -3.22 19.12 12.66
N LYS A 182 -2.08 19.73 12.94
CA LYS A 182 -1.99 20.96 13.73
C LYS A 182 -2.37 22.18 12.87
N THR A 183 -3.17 23.06 13.42
CA THR A 183 -3.52 24.33 12.78
C THR A 183 -2.26 25.14 12.46
N GLY A 184 -2.17 25.67 11.24
CA GLY A 184 -1.07 26.53 10.80
C GLY A 184 0.14 25.79 10.20
N THR A 185 0.16 24.46 10.15
CA THR A 185 1.22 23.69 9.46
C THR A 185 1.12 23.84 7.95
N VAL A 186 2.20 23.51 7.23
CA VAL A 186 2.28 23.62 5.77
C VAL A 186 1.15 22.85 5.10
N ASN A 187 0.42 23.49 4.23
CA ASN A 187 -0.54 22.85 3.34
C ASN A 187 0.10 22.68 1.97
N LEU A 188 0.68 21.49 1.74
CA LEU A 188 1.38 21.18 0.49
C LEU A 188 0.43 21.27 -0.71
N MET A 189 -0.79 20.74 -0.55
CA MET A 189 -1.80 20.68 -1.63
C MET A 189 -2.29 22.03 -2.13
N SER A 190 -2.02 23.10 -1.41
CA SER A 190 -2.31 24.46 -1.89
C SER A 190 -1.34 24.96 -2.97
N ASN A 191 -0.29 24.21 -3.28
CA ASN A 191 0.82 24.69 -4.10
C ASN A 191 1.08 23.72 -5.27
N SER A 192 0.66 24.08 -6.47
CA SER A 192 0.94 23.30 -7.69
C SER A 192 2.45 23.22 -7.94
N GLY A 193 2.92 22.04 -8.32
CA GLY A 193 4.34 21.74 -8.49
C GLY A 193 5.09 21.40 -7.20
N ALA A 194 4.46 21.54 -6.02
CA ALA A 194 5.08 21.19 -4.77
C ALA A 194 5.34 19.68 -4.68
N THR A 195 6.46 19.31 -4.03
CA THR A 195 6.86 17.92 -3.85
C THR A 195 7.10 17.59 -2.38
N PHE A 196 6.79 16.35 -2.04
CA PHE A 196 7.11 15.76 -0.73
C PHE A 196 7.70 14.37 -0.95
N LYS A 197 8.86 14.12 -0.39
CA LYS A 197 9.55 12.84 -0.51
C LYS A 197 9.76 12.22 0.86
N LEU A 198 9.59 10.91 0.95
CA LEU A 198 9.67 10.13 2.18
C LEU A 198 10.41 8.83 1.95
N THR A 199 11.31 8.47 2.87
CA THR A 199 11.99 7.17 2.84
C THR A 199 12.51 6.76 4.22
N ASN A 200 12.93 5.50 4.36
CA ASN A 200 13.51 4.93 5.57
C ASN A 200 12.65 5.18 6.82
N VAL A 201 11.35 4.96 6.68
CA VAL A 201 10.43 5.04 7.82
C VAL A 201 10.64 3.84 8.72
N GLN A 202 10.90 4.10 9.99
CA GLN A 202 11.07 3.09 11.02
C GLN A 202 10.19 3.46 12.21
N PHE A 203 9.38 2.50 12.65
CA PHE A 203 8.53 2.59 13.84
C PHE A 203 8.95 1.47 14.77
N GLU A 204 9.42 1.81 15.95
CA GLU A 204 10.05 0.88 16.88
C GLU A 204 9.61 1.12 18.33
N GLU A 205 9.71 0.08 19.14
CA GLU A 205 9.40 0.13 20.55
C GLU A 205 10.52 0.86 21.31
N GLY A 206 10.13 1.71 22.25
CA GLY A 206 11.04 2.46 23.10
C GLY A 206 11.16 3.94 22.70
N PRO A 207 11.76 4.75 23.55
CA PRO A 207 11.95 6.18 23.31
C PRO A 207 13.19 6.48 22.44
N GLU A 208 14.07 5.49 22.26
CA GLU A 208 15.33 5.65 21.54
C GLU A 208 15.17 5.23 20.09
N HIS A 209 15.73 6.02 19.19
CA HIS A 209 15.74 5.74 17.76
C HIS A 209 17.02 4.99 17.42
N THR A 210 16.88 3.81 16.86
CA THR A 210 18.01 3.07 16.31
C THR A 210 18.38 3.57 14.90
N GLU A 211 19.46 3.06 14.35
CA GLU A 211 19.72 3.25 12.93
C GLU A 211 18.72 2.45 12.10
N PHE A 212 18.39 2.98 10.92
CA PHE A 212 17.43 2.29 10.03
C PHE A 212 17.91 0.87 9.71
N GLU A 213 17.11 -0.12 10.08
CA GLU A 213 17.40 -1.52 9.83
C GLU A 213 17.29 -1.82 8.33
N ARG A 214 18.42 -2.03 7.68
CA ARG A 214 18.49 -2.45 6.28
C ARG A 214 18.46 -3.97 6.20
N ARG A 215 17.34 -4.51 5.79
CA ARG A 215 17.21 -5.94 5.58
C ARG A 215 17.74 -6.32 4.20
N PRO A 216 18.36 -7.51 4.05
CA PRO A 216 18.67 -8.06 2.74
C PRO A 216 17.42 -8.10 1.85
N LEU A 217 17.57 -7.69 0.57
CA LEU A 217 16.47 -7.60 -0.38
C LEU A 217 15.62 -8.89 -0.45
N ALA A 218 16.26 -10.05 -0.39
CA ALA A 218 15.56 -11.34 -0.42
C ALA A 218 14.61 -11.54 0.78
N LEU A 219 15.02 -11.07 1.97
CA LEU A 219 14.18 -11.14 3.17
C LEU A 219 13.02 -10.13 3.06
N GLU A 220 13.30 -8.91 2.65
CA GLU A 220 12.26 -7.88 2.47
C GLU A 220 11.23 -8.32 1.43
N LEU A 221 11.68 -8.87 0.29
CA LEU A 221 10.80 -9.43 -0.73
C LEU A 221 9.92 -10.56 -0.17
N ALA A 222 10.49 -11.47 0.60
CA ALA A 222 9.73 -12.55 1.21
C ALA A 222 8.69 -12.04 2.21
N LEU A 223 9.00 -10.99 2.95
CA LEU A 223 8.06 -10.33 3.86
C LEU A 223 6.93 -9.64 3.09
N CYS A 224 7.24 -8.90 2.02
CA CYS A 224 6.24 -8.27 1.16
C CYS A 224 5.32 -9.30 0.50
N GLN A 225 5.87 -10.42 0.04
CA GLN A 225 5.11 -11.50 -0.59
C GLN A 225 4.13 -12.22 0.35
N ARG A 226 4.20 -12.00 1.66
CA ARG A 226 3.16 -12.45 2.60
C ARG A 226 1.85 -11.67 2.47
N TYR A 227 1.90 -10.48 1.88
CA TYR A 227 0.76 -9.58 1.74
C TYR A 227 0.27 -9.51 0.29
N TYR A 228 1.20 -9.46 -0.66
CA TYR A 228 0.89 -9.29 -2.06
C TYR A 228 1.84 -10.09 -2.95
N GLN A 229 1.28 -10.77 -3.94
CA GLN A 229 2.06 -11.47 -4.96
C GLN A 229 1.46 -11.23 -6.33
N ARG A 230 2.29 -10.87 -7.30
CA ARG A 230 1.89 -10.72 -8.69
C ARG A 230 2.67 -11.67 -9.59
N PHE A 231 1.96 -12.41 -10.42
CA PHE A 231 2.49 -13.28 -11.44
C PHE A 231 2.26 -12.60 -12.79
N VAL A 232 3.35 -12.30 -13.48
CA VAL A 232 3.29 -11.64 -14.80
C VAL A 232 3.74 -12.63 -15.85
N GLY A 233 2.94 -12.78 -16.88
CA GLY A 233 3.23 -13.63 -18.03
C GLY A 233 4.26 -13.02 -18.97
N GLY A 234 5.12 -13.86 -19.54
CA GLY A 234 6.16 -13.48 -20.48
C GLY A 234 5.82 -13.73 -21.96
N GLY A 235 4.56 -14.07 -22.24
CA GLY A 235 4.11 -14.59 -23.53
C GLY A 235 4.31 -16.10 -23.61
N ASN A 236 3.24 -16.87 -23.39
CA ASN A 236 3.20 -18.33 -23.22
C ASN A 236 3.83 -18.83 -21.89
N GLY A 237 3.84 -17.99 -20.86
CA GLY A 237 4.28 -18.35 -19.51
C GLY A 237 3.19 -19.05 -18.71
N ALA A 238 3.53 -20.15 -18.02
CA ALA A 238 2.58 -20.87 -17.17
C ALA A 238 2.31 -20.12 -15.86
N PHE A 239 1.07 -19.89 -15.53
CA PHE A 239 0.65 -19.47 -14.20
C PHE A 239 0.52 -20.65 -13.25
N GLY A 240 0.00 -21.78 -13.72
CA GLY A 240 -0.13 -22.97 -12.90
C GLY A 240 -0.66 -24.19 -13.65
N ASN A 241 -0.50 -25.35 -13.01
CA ASN A 241 -1.05 -26.59 -13.50
C ASN A 241 -2.58 -26.58 -13.35
N ALA A 242 -3.26 -27.18 -14.33
CA ALA A 242 -4.70 -27.16 -14.37
C ALA A 242 -5.26 -28.50 -14.89
N PHE A 243 -6.55 -28.71 -14.72
CA PHE A 243 -7.30 -29.77 -15.37
C PHE A 243 -8.59 -29.23 -16.00
N ALA A 244 -9.04 -29.84 -17.03
CA ALA A 244 -10.32 -29.54 -17.64
C ALA A 244 -11.46 -30.18 -16.84
N ALA A 245 -12.22 -29.37 -16.10
CA ALA A 245 -13.38 -29.86 -15.35
C ALA A 245 -14.55 -30.22 -16.28
N SER A 246 -14.63 -29.57 -17.46
CA SER A 246 -15.57 -29.86 -18.51
C SER A 246 -14.96 -29.54 -19.90
N THR A 247 -15.75 -29.57 -20.94
CA THR A 247 -15.30 -29.15 -22.28
C THR A 247 -15.09 -27.64 -22.44
N THR A 248 -15.53 -26.87 -21.46
CA THR A 248 -15.47 -25.38 -21.47
C THR A 248 -14.90 -24.76 -20.21
N VAL A 249 -14.68 -25.53 -19.13
CA VAL A 249 -14.20 -25.01 -17.85
C VAL A 249 -12.90 -25.69 -17.48
N GLY A 250 -11.87 -24.88 -17.21
CA GLY A 250 -10.62 -25.32 -16.63
C GLY A 250 -10.47 -24.85 -15.19
N MET A 251 -9.82 -25.66 -14.35
CA MET A 251 -9.47 -25.35 -12.96
C MET A 251 -7.96 -25.42 -12.80
N ALA A 252 -7.35 -24.32 -12.37
CA ALA A 252 -5.92 -24.18 -12.19
C ALA A 252 -5.55 -24.08 -10.71
N VAL A 253 -4.47 -24.75 -10.35
CA VAL A 253 -3.88 -24.68 -9.01
C VAL A 253 -2.62 -23.81 -9.09
N ILE A 254 -2.63 -22.70 -8.38
CA ILE A 254 -1.50 -21.77 -8.27
C ILE A 254 -0.84 -21.96 -6.91
N GLN A 255 0.45 -22.28 -6.95
CA GLN A 255 1.26 -22.29 -5.74
C GLN A 255 1.86 -20.91 -5.52
N LEU A 256 1.58 -20.31 -4.36
CA LEU A 256 2.11 -19.00 -4.00
C LEU A 256 3.59 -19.11 -3.61
N ARG A 257 4.38 -18.09 -3.94
CA ARG A 257 5.83 -18.04 -3.69
C ARG A 257 6.16 -18.02 -2.20
N GLN A 258 5.33 -17.34 -1.43
CA GLN A 258 5.40 -17.29 0.04
C GLN A 258 4.02 -17.59 0.63
N THR A 259 4.01 -18.09 1.87
CA THR A 259 2.76 -18.24 2.63
C THR A 259 2.19 -16.85 2.90
N MET A 260 1.00 -16.57 2.39
CA MET A 260 0.34 -15.30 2.64
C MET A 260 -0.21 -15.23 4.07
N ARG A 261 -0.40 -14.03 4.59
CA ARG A 261 -0.89 -13.82 5.96
C ARG A 261 -2.35 -14.25 6.16
N ALA A 262 -3.14 -14.10 5.11
CA ALA A 262 -4.56 -14.49 5.06
C ALA A 262 -4.86 -15.11 3.70
N ALA A 263 -6.04 -15.71 3.55
CA ALA A 263 -6.52 -16.16 2.26
C ALA A 263 -6.68 -14.93 1.33
N PRO A 264 -5.99 -14.90 0.18
CA PRO A 264 -5.99 -13.72 -0.67
C PRO A 264 -7.26 -13.54 -1.48
N THR A 265 -7.53 -12.31 -1.87
CA THR A 265 -8.36 -11.99 -3.04
C THR A 265 -7.54 -12.15 -4.31
N VAL A 266 -8.20 -12.27 -5.47
CA VAL A 266 -7.53 -12.33 -6.77
C VAL A 266 -8.02 -11.19 -7.66
N ALA A 267 -7.08 -10.56 -8.37
CA ALA A 267 -7.37 -9.71 -9.50
C ALA A 267 -6.55 -10.13 -10.71
N THR A 268 -7.01 -9.72 -11.88
CA THR A 268 -6.38 -9.99 -13.17
C THR A 268 -6.39 -8.69 -13.98
N ASP A 269 -5.75 -8.68 -15.15
CA ASP A 269 -5.82 -7.53 -16.06
C ASP A 269 -7.23 -7.29 -16.66
N GLY A 270 -8.20 -8.15 -16.35
CA GLY A 270 -9.60 -8.02 -16.73
C GLY A 270 -9.91 -8.46 -18.17
N ILE A 271 -8.91 -8.85 -18.94
CA ILE A 271 -9.07 -9.20 -20.35
C ILE A 271 -9.02 -10.72 -20.55
N ALA A 272 -10.17 -11.35 -20.77
CA ALA A 272 -10.30 -12.80 -20.85
C ALA A 272 -9.34 -13.45 -21.85
N GLY A 273 -9.22 -12.90 -23.05
CA GLY A 273 -8.37 -13.42 -24.10
C GLY A 273 -6.86 -13.35 -23.84
N HIS A 274 -6.44 -12.70 -22.77
CA HIS A 274 -5.05 -12.67 -22.32
C HIS A 274 -4.62 -13.96 -21.60
N TYR A 275 -5.57 -14.84 -21.31
CA TYR A 275 -5.38 -16.14 -20.68
C TYR A 275 -5.84 -17.25 -21.58
N ARG A 276 -5.23 -18.43 -21.48
CA ARG A 276 -5.65 -19.64 -22.19
C ARG A 276 -5.34 -20.90 -21.40
N PHE A 277 -5.99 -21.99 -21.74
CA PHE A 277 -5.61 -23.33 -21.28
C PHE A 277 -4.85 -24.05 -22.37
N ARG A 278 -3.57 -24.31 -22.17
CA ARG A 278 -2.79 -25.14 -23.09
C ARG A 278 -2.96 -26.61 -22.74
N GLY A 279 -3.55 -27.38 -23.66
CA GLY A 279 -3.69 -28.83 -23.63
C GLY A 279 -2.86 -29.51 -24.70
N ALA A 280 -2.92 -30.84 -24.74
CA ALA A 280 -2.20 -31.64 -25.74
C ALA A 280 -2.73 -31.43 -27.18
N SER A 281 -4.01 -31.17 -27.30
CA SER A 281 -4.70 -31.11 -28.62
C SER A 281 -5.12 -29.68 -29.01
N ALA A 282 -5.28 -28.80 -28.08
CA ALA A 282 -5.74 -27.43 -28.30
C ALA A 282 -5.25 -26.48 -27.22
N SER A 283 -5.24 -25.19 -27.55
CA SER A 283 -4.89 -24.11 -26.62
C SER A 283 -5.94 -22.99 -26.71
N PRO A 284 -7.20 -23.28 -26.31
CA PRO A 284 -8.27 -22.30 -26.45
C PRO A 284 -8.06 -21.10 -25.50
N PRO A 285 -8.26 -19.86 -26.00
CA PRO A 285 -8.26 -18.67 -25.16
C PRO A 285 -9.48 -18.66 -24.24
N CYS A 286 -9.31 -18.03 -23.07
CA CYS A 286 -10.40 -17.85 -22.14
C CYS A 286 -11.42 -16.84 -22.67
N THR A 287 -12.68 -17.07 -22.35
CA THR A 287 -13.82 -16.16 -22.61
C THR A 287 -14.25 -15.41 -21.33
N VAL A 288 -13.77 -15.89 -20.17
CA VAL A 288 -13.92 -15.24 -18.87
C VAL A 288 -12.53 -15.26 -18.20
N PRO A 289 -12.07 -14.14 -17.61
CA PRO A 289 -10.80 -14.11 -16.90
C PRO A 289 -10.76 -15.11 -15.74
N PRO A 290 -9.56 -15.55 -15.32
CA PRO A 290 -9.43 -16.40 -14.13
C PRO A 290 -10.04 -15.75 -12.89
N SER A 291 -10.81 -16.51 -12.13
CA SER A 291 -11.42 -16.10 -10.88
C SER A 291 -11.23 -17.17 -9.81
N ILE A 292 -11.35 -16.76 -8.54
CA ILE A 292 -11.06 -17.64 -7.40
C ILE A 292 -12.22 -18.64 -7.20
N VAL A 293 -11.87 -19.90 -6.97
CA VAL A 293 -12.79 -20.94 -6.50
C VAL A 293 -12.52 -21.23 -5.03
N GLN A 294 -11.25 -21.33 -4.67
CA GLN A 294 -10.83 -21.58 -3.30
C GLN A 294 -9.50 -20.87 -3.03
N ALA A 295 -9.46 -20.09 -1.95
CA ALA A 295 -8.27 -19.42 -1.49
C ALA A 295 -7.72 -20.08 -0.23
N GLY A 296 -6.51 -20.57 -0.31
CA GLY A 296 -5.69 -20.93 0.83
C GLY A 296 -4.48 -20.01 0.92
N VAL A 297 -3.86 -19.92 2.07
CA VAL A 297 -2.68 -19.05 2.29
C VAL A 297 -1.41 -19.48 1.52
N LYS A 298 -1.38 -20.68 0.96
CA LYS A 298 -0.23 -21.24 0.20
C LYS A 298 -0.62 -21.63 -1.22
N ILE A 299 -1.85 -22.01 -1.42
CA ILE A 299 -2.36 -22.56 -2.66
C ILE A 299 -3.71 -21.94 -2.93
N VAL A 300 -3.90 -21.49 -4.16
CA VAL A 300 -5.17 -20.92 -4.63
C VAL A 300 -5.65 -21.72 -5.82
N THR A 301 -6.93 -22.06 -5.86
CA THR A 301 -7.58 -22.66 -7.01
C THR A 301 -8.36 -21.61 -7.75
N LEU A 302 -8.06 -21.46 -9.04
CA LEU A 302 -8.73 -20.56 -9.97
C LEU A 302 -9.56 -21.37 -10.98
N THR A 303 -10.63 -20.77 -11.47
CA THR A 303 -11.38 -21.26 -12.62
C THR A 303 -11.38 -20.22 -13.73
N ALA A 304 -11.39 -20.68 -14.97
CA ALA A 304 -11.64 -19.84 -16.13
C ALA A 304 -12.43 -20.63 -17.18
N THR A 305 -13.13 -19.91 -18.05
CA THR A 305 -14.01 -20.50 -19.06
C THR A 305 -13.44 -20.25 -20.46
N VAL A 306 -13.52 -21.22 -21.33
CA VAL A 306 -13.23 -21.15 -22.78
C VAL A 306 -14.48 -21.44 -23.57
N ALA A 307 -14.53 -21.05 -24.87
CA ALA A 307 -15.67 -21.32 -25.71
C ALA A 307 -15.85 -22.84 -25.98
N SER A 308 -14.74 -23.54 -26.21
CA SER A 308 -14.69 -25.00 -26.48
C SER A 308 -13.23 -25.45 -26.57
N GLY A 309 -13.00 -26.73 -26.78
CA GLY A 309 -11.66 -27.28 -27.08
C GLY A 309 -10.96 -27.94 -25.92
N LEU A 310 -11.54 -27.94 -24.71
CA LEU A 310 -11.06 -28.77 -23.61
C LEU A 310 -11.67 -30.20 -23.71
N VAL A 311 -10.95 -31.13 -23.15
CA VAL A 311 -11.41 -32.50 -22.94
C VAL A 311 -11.53 -32.77 -21.47
N ALA A 312 -12.74 -33.04 -20.99
CA ALA A 312 -13.00 -33.23 -19.55
C ALA A 312 -12.06 -34.30 -18.95
N GLY A 313 -11.47 -34.02 -17.80
CA GLY A 313 -10.49 -34.87 -17.12
C GLY A 313 -9.06 -34.77 -17.66
N GLN A 314 -8.80 -34.04 -18.74
CA GLN A 314 -7.46 -33.85 -19.27
C GLN A 314 -6.65 -32.87 -18.44
N ALA A 315 -5.35 -33.16 -18.25
CA ALA A 315 -4.41 -32.21 -17.73
C ALA A 315 -4.13 -31.10 -18.73
N VAL A 316 -4.18 -29.85 -18.26
CA VAL A 316 -3.90 -28.66 -19.06
C VAL A 316 -3.04 -27.69 -18.22
N VAL A 317 -2.60 -26.61 -18.80
CA VAL A 317 -1.84 -25.55 -18.11
C VAL A 317 -2.57 -24.22 -18.32
N LEU A 318 -2.81 -23.49 -17.24
CA LEU A 318 -3.24 -22.10 -17.36
C LEU A 318 -2.00 -21.25 -17.65
N GLU A 319 -2.01 -20.57 -18.78
CA GLU A 319 -0.91 -19.73 -19.22
C GLU A 319 -1.38 -18.38 -19.76
N ASP A 320 -0.46 -17.44 -19.87
CA ASP A 320 -0.73 -16.19 -20.58
C ASP A 320 -0.78 -16.44 -22.10
N ASN A 321 -1.69 -15.76 -22.75
CA ASN A 321 -1.84 -15.74 -24.21
C ASN A 321 -1.24 -14.47 -24.81
N VAL A 322 -0.94 -13.48 -23.99
CA VAL A 322 -0.36 -12.18 -24.36
C VAL A 322 0.69 -11.79 -23.33
N SER A 323 1.85 -11.35 -23.80
CA SER A 323 2.91 -10.87 -22.91
C SER A 323 2.42 -9.71 -22.04
N GLY A 324 2.71 -9.78 -20.74
CA GLY A 324 2.29 -8.78 -19.77
C GLY A 324 0.93 -9.05 -19.11
N ALA A 325 0.21 -10.10 -19.49
CA ALA A 325 -0.94 -10.56 -18.72
C ALA A 325 -0.53 -10.92 -17.29
N TRP A 326 -1.37 -10.62 -16.31
CA TRP A 326 -1.00 -10.81 -14.92
C TRP A 326 -2.16 -11.33 -14.06
N ILE A 327 -1.79 -12.06 -13.03
CA ILE A 327 -2.68 -12.48 -11.94
C ILE A 327 -2.04 -12.02 -10.65
N GLU A 328 -2.78 -11.35 -9.80
CA GLU A 328 -2.32 -10.91 -8.49
C GLU A 328 -3.18 -11.48 -7.37
N PHE A 329 -2.52 -11.68 -6.25
CA PHE A 329 -3.08 -12.20 -5.02
C PHE A 329 -2.81 -11.17 -3.93
N ASP A 330 -3.88 -10.64 -3.33
CA ASP A 330 -3.83 -9.59 -2.33
C ASP A 330 -4.44 -10.10 -1.02
N ALA A 331 -3.62 -10.13 0.03
CA ALA A 331 -4.02 -10.46 1.40
C ALA A 331 -3.83 -9.26 2.34
N GLU A 332 -3.71 -8.05 1.79
CA GLU A 332 -3.72 -6.84 2.60
C GLU A 332 -5.12 -6.53 3.14
N LEU A 333 -5.21 -5.76 4.22
CA LEU A 333 -6.49 -5.43 4.89
C LEU A 333 -7.16 -4.21 4.27
#